data_92db02ef51e9dec9ea39aae2e3bebfee
#
_entry.id   92db02ef51e9dec9ea39aae2e3bebfee
#
_cell.length_a   1.000
_cell.length_b   1.000
_cell.length_c   1.000
_cell.angle_alpha   90.00
_cell.angle_beta   90.00
_cell.angle_gamma   90.00
#
_symmetry.space_group_name_H-M   'P 1'
#
loop_
_entity.id
_entity.type
_entity.pdbx_description
1 polymer ?
#
loop_
_entity_poly.entity_id
_entity_poly.type
_entity_poly.pdbx_seq_one_letter_code
_entity_poly.pdbx_strand_id
1 'polypeptide(L)'
;FATYQLQTNYRSNQEILDFANVTLSNIEANQYAHIQLQANSLAPVTEQSFQDKVHLHYEQLARISDFNDALHGVFATVLYKYIDEKLAAGEQIAFLSYTRFQVNLMREIVEKMYPTATVANLVPDKVYNATVFSEFIKRYWGEVKFVPARSIMVVISQEIIQRLDFLVYDKNKSMNHVKKLLSDWVNENRGTVSVWEREFLAGRMSEDTFLSNVRNNMLQFEIKHNAIRQSLVSARNQQNKQNQNVSTANFLFSTIHSAKGLEFENTVVIYQAKNDMDEEKKRMYYVAFTRAMKSEFIVAYDTVVTPKIQADYEAILENLQQKAKGALVQNADDDVTVVVQTADGGAVSADDIQEAIADACDKAAAPDGTATPANTQGAPDDGNNDN
;
A
#
# COMPACT_ATOMS: atom_id res chain seq x y z
N PHE A 1 -34.42 3.96 -10.72
CA PHE A 1 -33.16 3.23 -11.02
C PHE A 1 -32.96 2.17 -9.95
N ALA A 2 -32.73 0.90 -10.34
CA ALA A 2 -32.35 -0.16 -9.42
C ALA A 2 -30.88 -0.02 -9.09
N THR A 3 -30.53 0.08 -7.79
CA THR A 3 -29.13 0.12 -7.33
C THR A 3 -28.70 -1.31 -7.01
N TYR A 4 -27.68 -1.80 -7.69
CA TYR A 4 -27.06 -3.10 -7.42
C TYR A 4 -25.79 -2.90 -6.60
N GLN A 5 -25.62 -3.66 -5.54
CA GLN A 5 -24.40 -3.67 -4.73
C GLN A 5 -23.64 -4.95 -4.99
N LEU A 6 -22.37 -4.83 -5.41
CA LEU A 6 -21.46 -5.96 -5.55
C LEU A 6 -20.72 -6.16 -4.23
N GLN A 7 -21.14 -7.14 -3.44
CA GLN A 7 -20.55 -7.41 -2.11
C GLN A 7 -19.53 -8.56 -2.15
N THR A 8 -19.62 -9.47 -3.13
CA THR A 8 -18.73 -10.62 -3.19
C THR A 8 -17.37 -10.24 -3.74
N ASN A 9 -16.32 -10.52 -2.96
CA ASN A 9 -14.92 -10.37 -3.32
C ASN A 9 -14.34 -11.75 -3.66
N TYR A 10 -13.80 -11.88 -4.88
CA TYR A 10 -13.20 -13.13 -5.38
C TYR A 10 -11.69 -13.18 -5.20
N ARG A 11 -11.10 -12.14 -4.57
CA ARG A 11 -9.67 -11.95 -4.45
C ARG A 11 -9.12 -12.36 -3.10
N SER A 12 -9.61 -11.73 -2.06
CA SER A 12 -9.05 -11.83 -0.70
C SER A 12 -9.83 -12.84 0.13
N ASN A 13 -9.14 -13.44 1.09
CA ASN A 13 -9.77 -14.29 2.11
C ASN A 13 -10.67 -13.45 3.03
N GLN A 14 -11.63 -14.10 3.70
CA GLN A 14 -12.57 -13.40 4.58
C GLN A 14 -11.87 -12.72 5.76
N GLU A 15 -10.80 -13.31 6.28
CA GLU A 15 -9.99 -12.76 7.38
C GLU A 15 -9.43 -11.37 7.04
N ILE A 16 -8.88 -11.23 5.85
CA ILE A 16 -8.37 -9.94 5.33
C ILE A 16 -9.52 -8.94 5.15
N LEU A 17 -10.64 -9.39 4.62
CA LEU A 17 -11.81 -8.53 4.41
C LEU A 17 -12.44 -8.08 5.72
N ASP A 18 -12.48 -8.94 6.74
CA ASP A 18 -13.00 -8.58 8.07
C ASP A 18 -12.17 -7.44 8.67
N PHE A 19 -10.84 -7.54 8.58
CA PHE A 19 -9.95 -6.47 9.02
C PHE A 19 -10.13 -5.17 8.21
N ALA A 20 -10.17 -5.28 6.88
CA ALA A 20 -10.37 -4.14 5.99
C ALA A 20 -11.74 -3.47 6.21
N ASN A 21 -12.81 -4.24 6.40
CA ASN A 21 -14.17 -3.73 6.64
C ASN A 21 -14.25 -2.92 7.95
N VAL A 22 -13.54 -3.34 9.00
CA VAL A 22 -13.45 -2.55 10.26
C VAL A 22 -12.78 -1.20 9.99
N THR A 23 -11.69 -1.18 9.20
CA THR A 23 -11.03 0.07 8.80
C THR A 23 -11.98 0.98 8.01
N LEU A 24 -12.79 0.41 7.10
CA LEU A 24 -13.77 1.16 6.32
C LEU A 24 -14.89 1.73 7.20
N SER A 25 -15.39 0.96 8.16
CA SER A 25 -16.46 1.41 9.09
C SER A 25 -16.04 2.61 9.94
N ASN A 26 -14.74 2.80 10.14
CA ASN A 26 -14.18 3.93 10.90
C ASN A 26 -14.09 5.25 10.09
N ILE A 27 -14.62 5.30 8.87
CA ILE A 27 -14.71 6.52 8.06
C ILE A 27 -16.06 7.19 8.32
N GLU A 28 -16.07 8.25 9.12
CA GLU A 28 -17.31 8.89 9.62
C GLU A 28 -18.24 9.40 8.51
N ALA A 29 -17.69 10.01 7.47
CA ALA A 29 -18.47 10.52 6.33
C ALA A 29 -18.74 9.47 5.25
N ASN A 30 -18.47 8.20 5.51
CA ASN A 30 -18.63 7.16 4.51
C ASN A 30 -20.09 6.71 4.41
N GLN A 31 -20.82 7.27 3.45
CA GLN A 31 -22.18 6.83 3.12
C GLN A 31 -22.29 5.36 2.67
N TYR A 32 -21.15 4.70 2.42
CA TYR A 32 -21.04 3.30 2.00
C TYR A 32 -20.51 2.39 3.12
N ALA A 33 -20.41 2.86 4.37
CA ALA A 33 -19.93 2.06 5.50
C ALA A 33 -20.76 0.78 5.76
N HIS A 34 -22.01 0.75 5.27
CA HIS A 34 -22.87 -0.42 5.34
C HIS A 34 -22.55 -1.49 4.29
N ILE A 35 -21.70 -1.20 3.30
CA ILE A 35 -21.28 -2.15 2.29
C ILE A 35 -20.06 -2.88 2.84
N GLN A 36 -20.26 -4.12 3.27
CA GLN A 36 -19.19 -4.99 3.71
C GLN A 36 -18.85 -5.98 2.61
N LEU A 37 -17.57 -6.05 2.24
CA LEU A 37 -17.08 -7.05 1.30
C LEU A 37 -17.06 -8.42 1.98
N GLN A 38 -17.51 -9.44 1.23
CA GLN A 38 -17.48 -10.83 1.66
C GLN A 38 -16.67 -11.65 0.67
N ALA A 39 -15.83 -12.56 1.18
CA ALA A 39 -15.10 -13.48 0.34
C ALA A 39 -16.07 -14.47 -0.36
N ASN A 40 -15.66 -14.97 -1.52
CA ASN A 40 -16.39 -16.04 -2.19
C ASN A 40 -16.27 -17.40 -1.46
N SER A 41 -15.38 -17.52 -0.49
CA SER A 41 -15.20 -18.71 0.34
C SER A 41 -16.25 -18.75 1.44
N LEU A 42 -16.85 -19.93 1.66
CA LEU A 42 -17.81 -20.19 2.74
C LEU A 42 -17.13 -20.75 4.01
N ALA A 43 -15.80 -20.87 4.03
CA ALA A 43 -15.10 -21.36 5.20
C ALA A 43 -15.27 -20.37 6.37
N PRO A 44 -15.63 -20.85 7.56
CA PRO A 44 -15.78 -20.00 8.74
C PRO A 44 -14.42 -19.45 9.15
N VAL A 45 -14.38 -18.15 9.50
CA VAL A 45 -13.18 -17.51 10.06
C VAL A 45 -13.03 -17.96 11.51
N THR A 46 -11.85 -18.50 11.85
CA THR A 46 -11.45 -18.85 13.21
C THR A 46 -10.36 -17.89 13.70
N GLU A 47 -10.13 -17.86 15.01
CA GLU A 47 -9.03 -17.08 15.59
C GLU A 47 -7.69 -17.46 14.94
N GLN A 48 -7.41 -18.77 14.81
CA GLN A 48 -6.18 -19.26 14.22
C GLN A 48 -6.07 -18.85 12.74
N SER A 49 -7.13 -19.05 11.93
CA SER A 49 -7.10 -18.67 10.50
C SER A 49 -6.93 -17.16 10.31
N PHE A 50 -7.47 -16.35 11.24
CA PHE A 50 -7.28 -14.90 11.20
C PHE A 50 -5.83 -14.52 11.52
N GLN A 51 -5.24 -15.09 12.59
CA GLN A 51 -3.85 -14.82 12.97
C GLN A 51 -2.83 -15.32 11.93
N ASP A 52 -3.16 -16.41 11.21
CA ASP A 52 -2.30 -16.95 10.15
C ASP A 52 -2.27 -16.06 8.90
N LYS A 53 -3.30 -15.22 8.68
CA LYS A 53 -3.46 -14.43 7.46
C LYS A 53 -3.34 -12.93 7.66
N VAL A 54 -3.68 -12.42 8.86
CA VAL A 54 -3.60 -11.00 9.19
C VAL A 54 -2.67 -10.82 10.38
N HIS A 55 -1.49 -10.27 10.11
CA HIS A 55 -0.48 -10.00 11.13
C HIS A 55 -0.42 -8.50 11.39
N LEU A 56 -0.48 -8.11 12.65
CA LEU A 56 -0.30 -6.72 13.07
C LEU A 56 0.86 -6.61 14.04
N HIS A 57 1.82 -5.76 13.71
CA HIS A 57 2.86 -5.30 14.63
C HIS A 57 2.74 -3.80 14.81
N TYR A 58 2.67 -3.34 16.04
CA TYR A 58 2.67 -1.92 16.37
C TYR A 58 3.98 -1.50 17.01
N GLU A 59 4.65 -0.52 16.41
CA GLU A 59 5.87 0.07 16.93
C GLU A 59 5.57 1.45 17.49
N GLN A 60 5.62 1.58 18.81
CA GLN A 60 5.45 2.85 19.49
C GLN A 60 6.75 3.65 19.43
N LEU A 61 6.72 4.79 18.74
CA LEU A 61 7.88 5.67 18.61
C LEU A 61 7.92 6.70 19.72
N ALA A 62 9.13 7.03 20.21
CA ALA A 62 9.32 8.19 21.08
C ALA A 62 9.10 9.50 20.30
N ARG A 63 9.55 9.54 19.03
CA ARG A 63 9.35 10.63 18.07
C ARG A 63 9.19 10.08 16.67
N ILE A 64 8.42 10.76 15.83
CA ILE A 64 8.24 10.34 14.41
C ILE A 64 9.57 10.33 13.64
N SER A 65 10.56 11.13 14.04
CA SER A 65 11.91 11.08 13.46
C SER A 65 12.63 9.74 13.63
N ASP A 66 12.24 8.96 14.63
CA ASP A 66 12.88 7.69 14.97
C ASP A 66 12.37 6.51 14.11
N PHE A 67 11.43 6.80 13.20
CA PHE A 67 10.79 5.81 12.33
C PHE A 67 11.78 4.97 11.52
N ASN A 68 12.86 5.57 10.99
CA ASN A 68 13.82 4.84 10.17
C ASN A 68 14.52 3.72 10.98
N ASP A 69 15.01 4.06 12.16
CA ASP A 69 15.71 3.12 13.03
C ASP A 69 14.74 2.04 13.55
N ALA A 70 13.52 2.45 13.92
CA ALA A 70 12.47 1.54 14.35
C ALA A 70 12.10 0.55 13.24
N LEU A 71 11.95 1.02 11.99
CA LEU A 71 11.63 0.14 10.87
C LEU A 71 12.74 -0.89 10.62
N HIS A 72 14.01 -0.49 10.68
CA HIS A 72 15.14 -1.43 10.62
C HIS A 72 15.05 -2.49 11.73
N GLY A 73 14.70 -2.08 12.96
CA GLY A 73 14.49 -2.98 14.09
C GLY A 73 13.36 -3.98 13.84
N VAL A 74 12.21 -3.52 13.36
CA VAL A 74 11.04 -4.37 13.03
C VAL A 74 11.38 -5.40 11.97
N PHE A 75 12.09 -5.00 10.90
CA PHE A 75 12.55 -5.94 9.88
C PHE A 75 13.47 -7.03 10.45
N ALA A 76 14.42 -6.65 11.32
CA ALA A 76 15.41 -7.58 11.89
C ALA A 76 14.85 -8.51 12.98
N THR A 77 13.76 -8.13 13.66
CA THR A 77 13.27 -8.87 14.83
C THR A 77 11.93 -9.58 14.61
N VAL A 78 11.06 -9.04 13.80
CA VAL A 78 9.68 -9.52 13.64
C VAL A 78 9.40 -9.91 12.19
N LEU A 79 9.56 -8.99 11.26
CA LEU A 79 9.10 -9.13 9.88
C LEU A 79 9.91 -10.17 9.09
N TYR A 80 11.19 -10.39 9.43
CA TYR A 80 12.03 -11.38 8.74
C TYR A 80 11.42 -12.78 8.77
N LYS A 81 10.77 -13.18 9.88
CA LYS A 81 10.15 -14.51 9.99
C LYS A 81 9.04 -14.71 8.98
N TYR A 82 8.19 -13.69 8.83
CA TYR A 82 7.12 -13.69 7.84
C TYR A 82 7.69 -13.73 6.42
N ILE A 83 8.73 -12.92 6.15
CA ILE A 83 9.39 -12.90 4.84
C ILE A 83 10.00 -14.26 4.50
N ASP A 84 10.76 -14.84 5.42
CA ASP A 84 11.43 -16.14 5.23
C ASP A 84 10.41 -17.27 4.99
N GLU A 85 9.29 -17.28 5.71
CA GLU A 85 8.20 -18.24 5.53
C GLU A 85 7.61 -18.14 4.11
N LYS A 86 7.29 -16.93 3.65
CA LYS A 86 6.70 -16.74 2.31
C LYS A 86 7.69 -17.03 1.19
N LEU A 87 8.96 -16.68 1.36
CA LEU A 87 10.03 -17.05 0.41
C LEU A 87 10.24 -18.55 0.35
N ALA A 88 10.23 -19.25 1.49
CA ALA A 88 10.35 -20.70 1.53
C ALA A 88 9.17 -21.42 0.84
N ALA A 89 7.98 -20.82 0.88
CA ALA A 89 6.80 -21.26 0.13
C ALA A 89 6.85 -20.91 -1.37
N GLY A 90 7.87 -20.17 -1.83
CA GLY A 90 7.98 -19.67 -3.21
C GLY A 90 6.97 -18.57 -3.53
N GLU A 91 6.43 -17.90 -2.52
CA GLU A 91 5.40 -16.89 -2.66
C GLU A 91 5.97 -15.47 -2.81
N GLN A 92 5.26 -14.64 -3.55
CA GLN A 92 5.62 -13.25 -3.78
C GLN A 92 5.13 -12.36 -2.63
N ILE A 93 5.92 -11.35 -2.27
CA ILE A 93 5.57 -10.35 -1.24
C ILE A 93 5.60 -8.95 -1.84
N ALA A 94 4.51 -8.19 -1.69
CA ALA A 94 4.45 -6.80 -2.08
C ALA A 94 4.53 -5.87 -0.86
N PHE A 95 5.49 -4.95 -0.89
CA PHE A 95 5.68 -3.93 0.13
C PHE A 95 4.95 -2.64 -0.29
N LEU A 96 3.95 -2.25 0.49
CA LEU A 96 3.07 -1.14 0.20
C LEU A 96 3.22 -0.03 1.24
N SER A 97 3.28 1.22 0.78
CA SER A 97 3.25 2.36 1.68
C SER A 97 2.58 3.58 1.03
N TYR A 98 2.14 4.51 1.86
CA TYR A 98 1.56 5.76 1.41
C TYR A 98 2.58 6.66 0.71
N THR A 99 3.84 6.68 1.17
CA THR A 99 4.89 7.56 0.65
C THR A 99 5.99 6.80 -0.10
N ARG A 100 6.55 7.44 -1.13
CA ARG A 100 7.72 6.90 -1.86
C ARG A 100 8.96 6.77 -0.97
N PHE A 101 9.11 7.67 0.00
CA PHE A 101 10.21 7.62 0.96
C PHE A 101 10.21 6.29 1.71
N GLN A 102 9.07 5.90 2.27
CA GLN A 102 8.92 4.63 2.99
C GLN A 102 9.10 3.42 2.06
N VAL A 103 8.58 3.48 0.83
CA VAL A 103 8.80 2.42 -0.17
C VAL A 103 10.29 2.23 -0.47
N ASN A 104 11.04 3.33 -0.67
CA ASN A 104 12.47 3.26 -0.92
C ASN A 104 13.25 2.73 0.29
N LEU A 105 12.87 3.16 1.50
CA LEU A 105 13.48 2.68 2.73
C LEU A 105 13.28 1.17 2.92
N MET A 106 12.05 0.67 2.74
CA MET A 106 11.77 -0.78 2.78
C MET A 106 12.61 -1.54 1.75
N ARG A 107 12.69 -1.01 0.53
CA ARG A 107 13.50 -1.62 -0.53
C ARG A 107 14.97 -1.71 -0.15
N GLU A 108 15.56 -0.63 0.36
CA GLU A 108 16.96 -0.63 0.82
C GLU A 108 17.22 -1.64 1.93
N ILE A 109 16.29 -1.80 2.86
CA ILE A 109 16.37 -2.79 3.94
C ILE A 109 16.32 -4.20 3.35
N VAL A 110 15.33 -4.49 2.52
CA VAL A 110 15.12 -5.82 1.92
C VAL A 110 16.26 -6.22 1.00
N GLU A 111 16.75 -5.32 0.13
CA GLU A 111 17.90 -5.59 -0.76
C GLU A 111 19.17 -5.92 0.03
N LYS A 112 19.36 -5.31 1.21
CA LYS A 112 20.49 -5.64 2.10
C LYS A 112 20.32 -6.98 2.82
N MET A 113 19.10 -7.31 3.26
CA MET A 113 18.82 -8.56 3.97
C MET A 113 18.76 -9.76 3.02
N TYR A 114 18.27 -9.57 1.80
CA TYR A 114 18.04 -10.61 0.80
C TYR A 114 18.73 -10.29 -0.54
N PRO A 115 20.07 -10.25 -0.59
CA PRO A 115 20.81 -9.77 -1.76
C PRO A 115 20.67 -10.64 -3.02
N THR A 116 20.21 -11.88 -2.87
CA THR A 116 19.98 -12.83 -3.98
C THR A 116 18.54 -12.84 -4.49
N ALA A 117 17.60 -12.18 -3.78
CA ALA A 117 16.21 -12.13 -4.17
C ALA A 117 15.98 -11.16 -5.33
N THR A 118 15.02 -11.50 -6.17
CA THR A 118 14.62 -10.64 -7.29
C THR A 118 13.64 -9.56 -6.83
N VAL A 119 13.92 -8.32 -7.22
CA VAL A 119 13.16 -7.14 -6.79
C VAL A 119 12.56 -6.43 -7.99
N ALA A 120 11.28 -6.05 -7.90
CA ALA A 120 10.62 -5.18 -8.86
C ALA A 120 10.03 -3.93 -8.18
N ASN A 121 10.28 -2.75 -8.77
CA ASN A 121 9.76 -1.48 -8.27
C ASN A 121 8.63 -0.98 -9.17
N LEU A 122 7.40 -0.98 -8.64
CA LEU A 122 6.20 -0.54 -9.37
C LEU A 122 5.97 0.97 -9.27
N VAL A 123 6.82 1.71 -8.53
CA VAL A 123 6.72 3.17 -8.41
C VAL A 123 7.50 3.82 -9.55
N PRO A 124 6.82 4.48 -10.49
CA PRO A 124 7.52 5.18 -11.56
C PRO A 124 8.33 6.35 -11.00
N ASP A 125 9.52 6.57 -11.52
CA ASP A 125 10.32 7.75 -11.16
C ASP A 125 9.55 9.02 -11.51
N LYS A 126 9.41 9.94 -10.53
CA LYS A 126 8.81 11.27 -10.78
C LYS A 126 9.85 12.21 -11.36
N VAL A 127 9.40 12.96 -12.34
CA VAL A 127 10.15 14.13 -12.82
C VAL A 127 9.85 15.29 -11.89
N TYR A 128 10.89 15.80 -11.24
CA TYR A 128 10.82 17.08 -10.53
C TYR A 128 11.45 18.14 -11.42
N ASN A 129 10.66 19.08 -11.90
CA ASN A 129 11.17 20.20 -12.68
C ASN A 129 11.91 21.16 -11.76
N ALA A 130 13.06 21.63 -12.19
CA ALA A 130 13.73 22.74 -11.55
C ALA A 130 12.89 24.01 -11.75
N THR A 131 12.73 24.78 -10.70
CA THR A 131 12.05 26.10 -10.73
C THR A 131 12.91 27.17 -10.05
N VAL A 132 14.23 26.94 -10.00
CA VAL A 132 15.17 27.80 -9.26
C VAL A 132 15.27 29.16 -9.94
N PHE A 133 15.49 29.17 -11.26
CA PHE A 133 15.66 30.41 -12.01
C PHE A 133 14.34 31.15 -12.18
N SER A 134 13.28 30.45 -12.54
CA SER A 134 11.97 31.06 -12.71
C SER A 134 11.46 31.71 -11.42
N GLU A 135 11.61 31.06 -10.26
CA GLU A 135 11.19 31.62 -8.98
C GLU A 135 12.10 32.77 -8.53
N PHE A 136 13.42 32.64 -8.72
CA PHE A 136 14.37 33.73 -8.42
C PHE A 136 14.04 34.98 -9.26
N ILE A 137 13.87 34.84 -10.55
CA ILE A 137 13.53 35.93 -11.47
C ILE A 137 12.21 36.58 -11.05
N LYS A 138 11.20 35.79 -10.74
CA LYS A 138 9.90 36.30 -10.32
C LYS A 138 9.96 37.16 -9.06
N ARG A 139 10.83 36.82 -8.11
CA ARG A 139 10.89 37.47 -6.77
C ARG A 139 11.94 38.54 -6.63
N TYR A 140 13.10 38.33 -7.25
CA TYR A 140 14.31 39.10 -6.92
C TYR A 140 14.99 39.73 -8.14
N TRP A 141 14.50 39.54 -9.37
CA TRP A 141 15.18 40.07 -10.57
C TRP A 141 15.35 41.56 -10.56
N GLY A 142 14.41 42.32 -10.02
CA GLY A 142 14.49 43.78 -9.93
C GLY A 142 15.62 44.32 -9.01
N GLU A 143 16.20 43.43 -8.18
CA GLU A 143 17.30 43.76 -7.29
C GLU A 143 18.67 43.40 -7.89
N VAL A 144 18.70 42.64 -8.97
CA VAL A 144 19.93 42.24 -9.66
C VAL A 144 20.55 43.45 -10.35
N LYS A 145 21.80 43.77 -9.96
CA LYS A 145 22.56 44.87 -10.54
C LYS A 145 23.89 44.38 -11.09
N PHE A 146 24.32 44.98 -12.20
CA PHE A 146 25.64 44.72 -12.73
C PHE A 146 26.71 45.28 -11.79
N VAL A 147 27.74 44.49 -11.51
CA VAL A 147 28.90 44.89 -10.73
C VAL A 147 30.14 44.82 -11.65
N PRO A 148 30.75 45.96 -12.06
CA PRO A 148 31.82 45.96 -13.07
C PRO A 148 33.02 45.06 -12.78
N ALA A 149 33.30 44.79 -11.50
CA ALA A 149 34.45 43.99 -11.07
C ALA A 149 34.12 42.46 -11.03
N ARG A 150 32.90 42.06 -11.32
CA ARG A 150 32.47 40.64 -11.22
C ARG A 150 31.63 40.26 -12.38
N SER A 151 31.78 39.01 -12.90
CA SER A 151 30.85 38.49 -13.89
C SER A 151 29.45 38.42 -13.31
N ILE A 152 28.45 38.82 -14.10
CA ILE A 152 27.03 38.79 -13.76
C ILE A 152 26.59 37.38 -13.32
N MET A 153 27.16 36.34 -13.93
CA MET A 153 26.85 34.94 -13.58
C MET A 153 27.25 34.60 -12.14
N VAL A 154 28.39 35.12 -11.69
CA VAL A 154 28.86 34.95 -10.30
C VAL A 154 27.93 35.70 -9.35
N VAL A 155 27.59 36.94 -9.68
CA VAL A 155 26.66 37.76 -8.90
C VAL A 155 25.33 37.06 -8.72
N ILE A 156 24.71 36.62 -9.83
CA ILE A 156 23.42 35.91 -9.79
C ILE A 156 23.52 34.61 -8.98
N SER A 157 24.57 33.82 -9.18
CA SER A 157 24.76 32.57 -8.43
C SER A 157 24.84 32.80 -6.93
N GLN A 158 25.56 33.85 -6.49
CA GLN A 158 25.65 34.22 -5.10
C GLN A 158 24.31 34.71 -4.53
N GLU A 159 23.60 35.58 -5.26
CA GLU A 159 22.27 36.04 -4.88
C GLU A 159 21.27 34.91 -4.72
N ILE A 160 21.26 33.94 -5.63
CA ILE A 160 20.40 32.75 -5.52
C ILE A 160 20.78 31.94 -4.27
N ILE A 161 22.09 31.71 -4.01
CA ILE A 161 22.53 30.94 -2.85
C ILE A 161 22.21 31.65 -1.54
N GLN A 162 22.34 32.98 -1.48
CA GLN A 162 22.05 33.75 -0.28
C GLN A 162 20.54 33.80 0.05
N ARG A 163 19.69 33.68 -0.93
CA ARG A 163 18.22 33.82 -0.81
C ARG A 163 17.50 32.49 -0.98
N LEU A 164 18.12 31.37 -0.57
CA LEU A 164 17.56 30.03 -0.73
C LEU A 164 16.27 29.77 0.07
N ASP A 165 15.93 30.65 1.01
CA ASP A 165 14.68 30.64 1.76
C ASP A 165 13.44 30.63 0.85
N PHE A 166 13.49 31.21 -0.33
CA PHE A 166 12.39 31.14 -1.32
C PHE A 166 12.17 29.73 -1.89
N LEU A 167 13.15 28.83 -1.76
CA LEU A 167 13.07 27.43 -2.18
C LEU A 167 12.60 26.47 -1.08
N VAL A 168 12.50 26.92 0.16
CA VAL A 168 12.23 26.10 1.35
C VAL A 168 10.85 25.46 1.34
N TYR A 169 9.91 25.96 0.55
CA TYR A 169 8.59 25.34 0.39
C TYR A 169 8.60 24.00 -0.35
N ASP A 170 9.68 23.66 -1.05
CA ASP A 170 9.84 22.36 -1.70
C ASP A 170 10.91 21.53 -0.96
N LYS A 171 10.50 20.80 0.09
CA LYS A 171 11.35 19.92 0.90
C LYS A 171 12.18 18.90 0.11
N ASN A 172 11.90 18.76 -1.20
CA ASN A 172 12.54 17.80 -2.09
C ASN A 172 13.72 18.37 -2.90
N LYS A 173 14.02 19.67 -2.79
CA LYS A 173 15.17 20.29 -3.46
C LYS A 173 16.33 20.40 -2.50
N SER A 174 17.25 19.42 -2.57
CA SER A 174 18.49 19.53 -1.80
C SER A 174 19.34 20.69 -2.29
N MET A 175 20.07 21.34 -1.38
CA MET A 175 21.07 22.38 -1.67
C MET A 175 22.04 21.94 -2.79
N ASN A 176 22.41 20.65 -2.81
CA ASN A 176 23.31 20.10 -3.82
C ASN A 176 22.70 20.15 -5.24
N HIS A 177 21.38 19.98 -5.39
CA HIS A 177 20.70 20.11 -6.67
C HIS A 177 20.77 21.57 -7.19
N VAL A 178 20.54 22.55 -6.33
CA VAL A 178 20.62 23.97 -6.68
C VAL A 178 22.04 24.34 -7.08
N LYS A 179 23.05 23.96 -6.28
CA LYS A 179 24.47 24.20 -6.61
C LYS A 179 24.86 23.58 -7.95
N LYS A 180 24.40 22.35 -8.22
CA LYS A 180 24.66 21.67 -9.48
C LYS A 180 24.02 22.43 -10.64
N LEU A 181 22.73 22.80 -10.57
CA LEU A 181 22.03 23.53 -11.61
C LEU A 181 22.72 24.86 -11.93
N LEU A 182 23.16 25.60 -10.91
CA LEU A 182 23.93 26.84 -11.08
C LEU A 182 25.29 26.59 -11.74
N SER A 183 26.01 25.56 -11.32
CA SER A 183 27.29 25.20 -11.93
C SER A 183 27.14 24.81 -13.39
N ASP A 184 26.14 24.00 -13.73
CA ASP A 184 25.86 23.58 -15.09
C ASP A 184 25.47 24.78 -15.97
N TRP A 185 24.63 25.70 -15.48
CA TRP A 185 24.29 26.92 -16.16
C TRP A 185 25.51 27.80 -16.45
N VAL A 186 26.35 28.04 -15.42
CA VAL A 186 27.58 28.84 -15.58
C VAL A 186 28.51 28.20 -16.61
N ASN A 187 28.73 26.91 -16.56
CA ASN A 187 29.63 26.20 -17.46
C ASN A 187 29.14 26.22 -18.92
N GLU A 188 27.86 25.97 -19.15
CA GLU A 188 27.30 25.93 -20.52
C GLU A 188 27.18 27.31 -21.15
N ASN A 189 26.95 28.35 -20.36
CA ASN A 189 26.60 29.68 -20.89
C ASN A 189 27.69 30.73 -20.70
N ARG A 190 28.84 30.40 -20.12
CA ARG A 190 29.94 31.34 -19.83
C ARG A 190 30.37 32.10 -21.09
N GLY A 191 30.55 31.41 -22.21
CA GLY A 191 30.98 32.02 -23.46
C GLY A 191 29.99 33.08 -23.97
N THR A 192 28.71 32.73 -24.01
CA THR A 192 27.63 33.59 -24.46
C THR A 192 27.48 34.84 -23.60
N VAL A 193 27.42 34.66 -22.28
CA VAL A 193 27.25 35.77 -21.33
C VAL A 193 28.47 36.69 -21.32
N SER A 194 29.68 36.15 -21.44
CA SER A 194 30.90 36.97 -21.54
C SER A 194 30.96 37.83 -22.81
N VAL A 195 30.32 37.39 -23.90
CA VAL A 195 30.19 38.26 -25.09
C VAL A 195 29.27 39.44 -24.79
N TRP A 196 28.11 39.19 -24.19
CA TRP A 196 27.17 40.25 -23.82
C TRP A 196 27.77 41.23 -22.78
N GLU A 197 28.54 40.73 -21.77
CA GLU A 197 29.23 41.57 -20.82
C GLU A 197 30.22 42.52 -21.52
N ARG A 198 30.99 42.01 -22.48
CA ARG A 198 31.94 42.86 -23.27
C ARG A 198 31.23 43.88 -24.11
N GLU A 199 30.12 43.55 -24.78
CA GLU A 199 29.32 44.48 -25.58
C GLU A 199 28.70 45.57 -24.70
N PHE A 200 28.23 45.22 -23.49
CA PHE A 200 27.72 46.17 -22.53
C PHE A 200 28.81 47.10 -22.03
N LEU A 201 29.96 46.56 -21.57
CA LEU A 201 31.11 47.36 -21.08
C LEU A 201 31.69 48.26 -22.17
N ALA A 202 31.60 47.88 -23.42
CA ALA A 202 32.01 48.70 -24.57
C ALA A 202 30.98 49.78 -24.99
N GLY A 203 29.85 49.88 -24.25
CA GLY A 203 28.77 50.84 -24.58
C GLY A 203 27.96 50.51 -25.81
N ARG A 204 28.07 49.29 -26.38
CA ARG A 204 27.32 48.84 -27.56
C ARG A 204 26.01 48.18 -27.19
N MET A 205 25.74 47.94 -25.92
CA MET A 205 24.49 47.36 -25.43
C MET A 205 24.05 48.15 -24.20
N SER A 206 22.74 48.37 -24.03
CA SER A 206 22.21 48.97 -22.82
C SER A 206 22.16 47.95 -21.66
N GLU A 207 22.17 48.42 -20.42
CA GLU A 207 22.04 47.55 -19.23
C GLU A 207 20.77 46.74 -19.24
N ASP A 208 19.63 47.35 -19.61
CA ASP A 208 18.34 46.67 -19.68
C ASP A 208 18.36 45.52 -20.69
N THR A 209 18.99 45.75 -21.88
CA THR A 209 19.14 44.71 -22.90
C THR A 209 20.04 43.60 -22.42
N PHE A 210 21.16 43.91 -21.76
CA PHE A 210 22.09 42.94 -21.19
C PHE A 210 21.42 42.08 -20.13
N LEU A 211 20.78 42.70 -19.15
CA LEU A 211 20.08 41.98 -18.08
C LEU A 211 18.89 41.16 -18.63
N SER A 212 18.18 41.65 -19.63
CA SER A 212 17.12 40.93 -20.31
C SER A 212 17.63 39.68 -21.02
N ASN A 213 18.76 39.78 -21.73
CA ASN A 213 19.40 38.63 -22.37
C ASN A 213 19.82 37.56 -21.37
N VAL A 214 20.43 37.96 -20.24
CA VAL A 214 20.82 37.03 -19.17
C VAL A 214 19.60 36.35 -18.56
N ARG A 215 18.55 37.09 -18.22
CA ARG A 215 17.28 36.57 -17.73
C ARG A 215 16.67 35.52 -18.64
N ASN A 216 16.57 35.84 -19.93
CA ASN A 216 16.00 34.95 -20.95
C ASN A 216 16.86 33.69 -21.11
N ASN A 217 18.19 33.81 -21.04
CA ASN A 217 19.10 32.67 -21.08
C ASN A 217 18.90 31.74 -19.89
N MET A 218 18.75 32.29 -18.69
CA MET A 218 18.46 31.46 -17.47
C MET A 218 17.16 30.68 -17.60
N LEU A 219 16.10 31.34 -18.09
CA LEU A 219 14.79 30.67 -18.30
C LEU A 219 14.87 29.60 -19.38
N GLN A 220 15.54 29.86 -20.50
CA GLN A 220 15.72 28.87 -21.57
C GLN A 220 16.57 27.68 -21.10
N PHE A 221 17.61 27.93 -20.33
CA PHE A 221 18.40 26.88 -19.74
C PHE A 221 17.56 25.98 -18.81
N GLU A 222 16.75 26.56 -17.93
CA GLU A 222 15.87 25.82 -17.03
C GLU A 222 14.86 24.96 -17.79
N ILE A 223 14.23 25.50 -18.85
CA ILE A 223 13.30 24.77 -19.72
C ILE A 223 14.00 23.59 -20.39
N LYS A 224 15.18 23.83 -20.99
CA LYS A 224 15.99 22.81 -21.66
C LYS A 224 16.41 21.71 -20.67
N HIS A 225 16.89 22.09 -19.49
CA HIS A 225 17.29 21.17 -18.44
C HIS A 225 16.11 20.28 -17.99
N ASN A 226 14.94 20.87 -17.78
CA ASN A 226 13.73 20.14 -17.41
C ASN A 226 13.29 19.17 -18.51
N ALA A 227 13.34 19.57 -19.78
CA ALA A 227 12.98 18.70 -20.92
C ALA A 227 13.93 17.48 -21.02
N ILE A 228 15.24 17.70 -20.91
CA ILE A 228 16.23 16.61 -20.91
C ILE A 228 15.97 15.66 -19.74
N ARG A 229 15.72 16.19 -18.54
CA ARG A 229 15.45 15.39 -17.36
C ARG A 229 14.16 14.57 -17.51
N GLN A 230 13.11 15.16 -18.09
CA GLN A 230 11.85 14.45 -18.40
C GLN A 230 12.09 13.27 -19.34
N SER A 231 12.86 13.48 -20.43
CA SER A 231 13.13 12.41 -21.39
C SER A 231 13.95 11.27 -20.78
N LEU A 232 14.96 11.58 -19.96
CA LEU A 232 15.77 10.58 -19.25
C LEU A 232 14.94 9.75 -18.26
N VAL A 233 14.07 10.39 -17.48
CA VAL A 233 13.20 9.69 -16.55
C VAL A 233 12.16 8.85 -17.28
N SER A 234 11.60 9.35 -18.39
CA SER A 234 10.66 8.61 -19.22
C SER A 234 11.30 7.37 -19.82
N ALA A 235 12.52 7.50 -20.38
CA ALA A 235 13.29 6.37 -20.91
C ALA A 235 13.59 5.33 -19.83
N ARG A 236 14.01 5.78 -18.64
CA ARG A 236 14.27 4.89 -17.49
C ARG A 236 13.01 4.17 -17.04
N ASN A 237 11.87 4.87 -16.95
CA ASN A 237 10.60 4.25 -16.59
C ASN A 237 10.13 3.22 -17.63
N GLN A 238 10.38 3.47 -18.94
CA GLN A 238 10.10 2.51 -20.00
C GLN A 238 11.01 1.28 -19.89
N GLN A 239 12.30 1.49 -19.69
CA GLN A 239 13.28 0.40 -19.52
C GLN A 239 12.97 -0.43 -18.28
N ASN A 240 12.59 0.21 -17.16
CA ASN A 240 12.16 -0.47 -15.95
C ASN A 240 10.91 -1.32 -16.19
N LYS A 241 9.92 -0.84 -16.95
CA LYS A 241 8.73 -1.63 -17.32
C LYS A 241 9.07 -2.83 -18.19
N GLN A 242 10.02 -2.71 -19.10
CA GLN A 242 10.44 -3.82 -19.99
C GLN A 242 11.27 -4.87 -19.25
N ASN A 243 12.12 -4.45 -18.30
CA ASN A 243 13.03 -5.34 -17.57
C ASN A 243 12.41 -5.96 -16.30
N GLN A 244 11.25 -5.47 -15.86
CA GLN A 244 10.59 -5.99 -14.65
C GLN A 244 9.71 -7.20 -15.02
N ASN A 245 10.24 -8.40 -14.83
CA ASN A 245 9.42 -9.60 -14.70
C ASN A 245 8.67 -9.56 -13.37
N VAL A 246 7.59 -8.77 -13.32
CA VAL A 246 6.75 -8.62 -12.12
C VAL A 246 6.22 -9.97 -11.65
N SER A 247 5.95 -10.90 -12.59
CA SER A 247 5.44 -12.24 -12.30
C SER A 247 6.47 -13.18 -11.66
N THR A 248 7.77 -12.89 -11.75
CA THR A 248 8.85 -13.74 -11.22
C THR A 248 9.66 -13.08 -10.12
N ALA A 249 9.32 -11.84 -9.75
CA ALA A 249 10.01 -11.14 -8.66
C ALA A 249 9.58 -11.71 -7.31
N ASN A 250 10.54 -11.94 -6.41
CA ASN A 250 10.26 -12.32 -5.03
C ASN A 250 9.61 -11.16 -4.27
N PHE A 251 10.10 -9.94 -4.52
CA PHE A 251 9.65 -8.73 -3.83
C PHE A 251 9.17 -7.66 -4.80
N LEU A 252 8.01 -7.10 -4.51
CA LEU A 252 7.44 -5.95 -5.22
C LEU A 252 7.38 -4.75 -4.29
N PHE A 253 7.74 -3.57 -4.81
CA PHE A 253 7.68 -2.32 -4.05
C PHE A 253 6.76 -1.32 -4.73
N SER A 254 5.74 -0.84 -4.01
CA SER A 254 4.76 0.08 -4.58
C SER A 254 4.25 1.10 -3.55
N THR A 255 3.87 2.29 -4.04
CA THR A 255 2.97 3.13 -3.25
C THR A 255 1.55 2.57 -3.34
N ILE A 256 0.73 2.79 -2.31
CA ILE A 256 -0.68 2.38 -2.31
C ILE A 256 -1.41 2.92 -3.56
N HIS A 257 -1.12 4.15 -3.97
CA HIS A 257 -1.69 4.74 -5.20
C HIS A 257 -1.31 3.96 -6.47
N SER A 258 -0.05 3.54 -6.58
CA SER A 258 0.43 2.78 -7.74
C SER A 258 -0.05 1.33 -7.71
N ALA A 259 -0.38 0.79 -6.55
CA ALA A 259 -0.93 -0.55 -6.35
C ALA A 259 -2.44 -0.64 -6.65
N LYS A 260 -3.12 0.48 -6.89
CA LYS A 260 -4.55 0.47 -7.20
C LYS A 260 -4.83 -0.33 -8.47
N GLY A 261 -5.70 -1.33 -8.35
CA GLY A 261 -6.04 -2.26 -9.46
C GLY A 261 -5.11 -3.48 -9.56
N LEU A 262 -4.00 -3.52 -8.82
CA LEU A 262 -3.13 -4.69 -8.74
C LEU A 262 -3.54 -5.63 -7.60
N GLU A 263 -3.04 -6.86 -7.66
CA GLU A 263 -3.29 -7.93 -6.69
C GLU A 263 -1.96 -8.62 -6.38
N PHE A 264 -1.78 -9.02 -5.12
CA PHE A 264 -0.54 -9.62 -4.65
C PHE A 264 -0.85 -10.84 -3.78
N GLU A 265 -0.02 -11.88 -3.84
CA GLU A 265 -0.19 -13.04 -2.97
C GLU A 265 -0.15 -12.62 -1.51
N ASN A 266 0.91 -11.97 -1.11
CA ASN A 266 1.13 -11.48 0.25
C ASN A 266 1.51 -10.00 0.24
N THR A 267 1.10 -9.26 1.24
CA THR A 267 1.45 -7.83 1.37
C THR A 267 2.09 -7.52 2.71
N VAL A 268 3.01 -6.57 2.68
CA VAL A 268 3.51 -5.86 3.87
C VAL A 268 3.11 -4.39 3.74
N VAL A 269 2.29 -3.91 4.65
CA VAL A 269 1.75 -2.54 4.62
C VAL A 269 2.35 -1.71 5.75
N ILE A 270 2.99 -0.60 5.42
CA ILE A 270 3.41 0.40 6.41
C ILE A 270 2.26 1.35 6.70
N TYR A 271 1.78 1.33 7.93
CA TYR A 271 0.60 2.07 8.39
C TYR A 271 0.97 3.08 9.47
N GLN A 272 0.75 4.36 9.23
CA GLN A 272 0.85 5.37 10.29
C GLN A 272 -0.43 5.37 11.11
N ALA A 273 -0.32 4.96 12.38
CA ALA A 273 -1.46 4.69 13.27
C ALA A 273 -2.03 5.96 13.95
N LYS A 274 -2.05 7.07 13.24
CA LYS A 274 -2.53 8.37 13.75
C LYS A 274 -4.05 8.35 13.93
N ASN A 275 -4.55 8.66 15.13
CA ASN A 275 -5.98 8.60 15.43
C ASN A 275 -6.82 9.66 14.69
N ASP A 276 -6.24 10.83 14.38
CA ASP A 276 -6.85 11.95 13.64
C ASP A 276 -6.54 11.92 12.13
N MET A 277 -6.34 10.73 11.57
CA MET A 277 -6.08 10.57 10.15
C MET A 277 -7.27 11.06 9.31
N ASP A 278 -6.97 11.81 8.22
CA ASP A 278 -7.99 12.24 7.27
C ASP A 278 -8.64 11.06 6.55
N GLU A 279 -9.87 11.26 6.07
CA GLU A 279 -10.65 10.20 5.42
C GLU A 279 -10.03 9.67 4.13
N GLU A 280 -9.36 10.53 3.34
CA GLU A 280 -8.71 10.10 2.11
C GLU A 280 -7.62 9.09 2.43
N LYS A 281 -6.82 9.35 3.45
CA LYS A 281 -5.76 8.46 3.89
C LYS A 281 -6.29 7.15 4.45
N LYS A 282 -7.41 7.19 5.22
CA LYS A 282 -8.10 5.97 5.68
C LYS A 282 -8.58 5.12 4.51
N ARG A 283 -9.21 5.72 3.48
CA ARG A 283 -9.63 5.03 2.26
C ARG A 283 -8.46 4.42 1.50
N MET A 284 -7.31 5.12 1.47
CA MET A 284 -6.11 4.59 0.84
C MET A 284 -5.58 3.34 1.56
N TYR A 285 -5.59 3.32 2.89
CA TYR A 285 -5.20 2.13 3.64
C TYR A 285 -6.19 0.98 3.46
N TYR A 286 -7.49 1.25 3.41
CA TYR A 286 -8.47 0.23 3.02
C TYR A 286 -8.14 -0.41 1.66
N VAL A 287 -7.78 0.42 0.67
CA VAL A 287 -7.30 -0.10 -0.62
C VAL A 287 -6.04 -0.95 -0.46
N ALA A 288 -5.10 -0.57 0.40
CA ALA A 288 -3.88 -1.36 0.64
C ALA A 288 -4.18 -2.74 1.22
N PHE A 289 -5.02 -2.81 2.28
CA PHE A 289 -5.39 -4.06 2.93
C PHE A 289 -6.12 -5.01 1.97
N THR A 290 -6.99 -4.49 1.10
CA THR A 290 -7.68 -5.30 0.10
C THR A 290 -6.82 -5.69 -1.10
N ARG A 291 -5.51 -5.50 -1.09
CA ARG A 291 -4.57 -5.93 -2.17
C ARG A 291 -4.03 -7.34 -1.97
N ALA A 292 -4.04 -7.84 -0.75
CA ALA A 292 -3.58 -9.18 -0.44
C ALA A 292 -4.61 -10.25 -0.84
N MET A 293 -4.12 -11.34 -1.40
CA MET A 293 -4.94 -12.52 -1.71
C MET A 293 -4.84 -13.59 -0.62
N LYS A 294 -3.63 -13.85 -0.10
CA LYS A 294 -3.34 -14.94 0.85
C LYS A 294 -3.15 -14.44 2.28
N SER A 295 -2.22 -13.51 2.50
CA SER A 295 -1.94 -12.95 3.81
C SER A 295 -1.41 -11.53 3.75
N GLU A 296 -1.53 -10.80 4.84
CA GLU A 296 -0.97 -9.47 5.00
C GLU A 296 -0.26 -9.29 6.32
N PHE A 297 0.82 -8.51 6.30
CA PHE A 297 1.54 -8.08 7.49
C PHE A 297 1.48 -6.55 7.57
N ILE A 298 0.90 -6.03 8.65
CA ILE A 298 0.75 -4.60 8.87
C ILE A 298 1.78 -4.16 9.91
N VAL A 299 2.71 -3.30 9.49
CA VAL A 299 3.62 -2.60 10.40
C VAL A 299 3.02 -1.23 10.69
N ALA A 300 2.31 -1.15 11.80
CA ALA A 300 1.73 0.09 12.30
C ALA A 300 2.74 0.84 13.17
N TYR A 301 2.79 2.16 13.07
CA TYR A 301 3.69 3.00 13.87
C TYR A 301 3.08 4.36 14.18
N ASP A 302 3.28 4.88 15.37
CA ASP A 302 3.06 6.28 15.76
C ASP A 302 3.65 6.53 17.17
N THR A 303 3.41 7.73 17.71
CA THR A 303 3.74 8.10 19.10
C THR A 303 2.59 7.81 20.08
N VAL A 304 1.48 7.31 19.61
CA VAL A 304 0.27 6.99 20.39
C VAL A 304 0.49 5.71 21.20
N VAL A 305 0.06 5.68 22.46
CA VAL A 305 0.23 4.51 23.33
C VAL A 305 -0.64 3.34 22.88
N THR A 306 -1.91 3.60 22.56
CA THR A 306 -2.86 2.57 22.10
C THR A 306 -3.54 3.08 20.83
N PRO A 307 -3.04 2.71 19.66
CA PRO A 307 -3.64 3.14 18.41
C PRO A 307 -4.94 2.38 18.13
N LYS A 308 -5.88 3.07 17.46
CA LYS A 308 -7.18 2.48 17.12
C LYS A 308 -7.05 1.18 16.32
N ILE A 309 -6.11 1.08 15.40
CA ILE A 309 -5.91 -0.13 14.59
C ILE A 309 -5.58 -1.37 15.44
N GLN A 310 -4.86 -1.19 16.54
CA GLN A 310 -4.57 -2.28 17.47
C GLN A 310 -5.82 -2.69 18.23
N ALA A 311 -6.58 -1.72 18.75
CA ALA A 311 -7.85 -1.99 19.41
C ALA A 311 -8.86 -2.70 18.49
N ASP A 312 -8.92 -2.28 17.23
CA ASP A 312 -9.77 -2.90 16.21
C ASP A 312 -9.35 -4.36 15.91
N TYR A 313 -8.04 -4.63 15.84
CA TYR A 313 -7.50 -5.99 15.66
C TYR A 313 -7.81 -6.89 16.85
N GLU A 314 -7.59 -6.41 18.07
CA GLU A 314 -7.89 -7.12 19.31
C GLU A 314 -9.39 -7.41 19.45
N ALA A 315 -10.27 -6.46 19.09
CA ALA A 315 -11.72 -6.65 19.12
C ALA A 315 -12.20 -7.75 18.14
N ILE A 316 -11.56 -7.89 16.98
CA ILE A 316 -11.86 -9.00 16.05
C ILE A 316 -11.49 -10.33 16.69
N LEU A 317 -10.31 -10.44 17.28
CA LEU A 317 -9.86 -11.67 17.96
C LEU A 317 -10.78 -12.04 19.11
N GLU A 318 -11.14 -11.09 19.98
CA GLU A 318 -12.08 -11.33 21.07
C GLU A 318 -13.44 -11.83 20.60
N ASN A 319 -13.96 -11.25 19.51
CA ASN A 319 -15.23 -11.68 18.90
C ASN A 319 -15.15 -13.13 18.39
N LEU A 320 -14.03 -13.49 17.72
CA LEU A 320 -13.81 -14.84 17.23
C LEU A 320 -13.71 -15.86 18.38
N GLN A 321 -13.01 -15.51 19.47
CA GLN A 321 -12.93 -16.34 20.68
C GLN A 321 -14.31 -16.53 21.35
N GLN A 322 -15.12 -15.47 21.42
CA GLN A 322 -16.47 -15.56 21.99
C GLN A 322 -17.38 -16.46 21.15
N LYS A 323 -17.32 -16.34 19.82
CA LYS A 323 -18.07 -17.22 18.91
C LYS A 323 -17.67 -18.69 19.07
N ALA A 324 -16.37 -18.97 19.20
CA ALA A 324 -15.88 -20.33 19.44
C ALA A 324 -16.40 -20.91 20.77
N LYS A 325 -16.38 -20.11 21.85
CA LYS A 325 -16.91 -20.51 23.15
C LYS A 325 -18.43 -20.74 23.10
N GLY A 326 -19.18 -19.83 22.43
CA GLY A 326 -20.62 -19.98 22.24
C GLY A 326 -20.99 -21.22 21.45
N ALA A 327 -20.24 -21.54 20.38
CA ALA A 327 -20.44 -22.77 19.61
C ALA A 327 -20.15 -24.04 20.43
N LEU A 328 -19.13 -24.02 21.33
CA LEU A 328 -18.86 -25.12 22.23
C LEU A 328 -19.97 -25.33 23.26
N VAL A 329 -20.57 -24.26 23.78
CA VAL A 329 -21.71 -24.31 24.70
C VAL A 329 -22.95 -24.84 23.98
N GLN A 330 -23.25 -24.41 22.76
CA GLN A 330 -24.35 -24.95 21.97
C GLN A 330 -24.18 -26.46 21.67
N ASN A 331 -22.97 -26.86 21.29
CA ASN A 331 -22.69 -28.29 21.07
C ASN A 331 -22.70 -29.12 22.36
N ALA A 332 -22.49 -28.53 23.52
CA ALA A 332 -22.61 -29.19 24.81
C ALA A 332 -24.09 -29.27 25.27
N ASP A 333 -24.93 -28.31 24.84
CA ASP A 333 -26.38 -28.35 25.09
C ASP A 333 -27.13 -29.21 24.07
N ASP A 334 -26.57 -29.46 22.89
CA ASP A 334 -27.07 -30.43 21.89
C ASP A 334 -26.72 -31.90 22.21
N ASP A 335 -25.91 -32.17 23.23
CA ASP A 335 -25.76 -33.49 23.80
C ASP A 335 -27.08 -33.82 24.57
N VAL A 336 -27.97 -34.34 23.76
CA VAL A 336 -29.23 -35.00 24.06
C VAL A 336 -29.47 -35.22 25.53
N THR A 337 -30.11 -34.28 26.19
CA THR A 337 -30.90 -34.63 27.40
C THR A 337 -32.15 -35.34 26.89
N VAL A 338 -32.08 -36.67 26.73
CA VAL A 338 -33.26 -37.48 26.53
C VAL A 338 -34.07 -37.40 27.81
N VAL A 339 -34.96 -36.44 27.88
CA VAL A 339 -36.00 -36.39 28.90
C VAL A 339 -37.02 -37.48 28.52
N VAL A 340 -36.84 -38.68 29.02
CA VAL A 340 -37.84 -39.69 28.94
C VAL A 340 -38.93 -39.30 29.94
N GLN A 341 -39.93 -38.55 29.48
CA GLN A 341 -41.19 -38.37 30.20
C GLN A 341 -42.02 -39.61 30.00
N THR A 342 -42.06 -40.47 30.99
CA THR A 342 -43.11 -41.51 31.06
C THR A 342 -44.43 -40.84 31.42
N ALA A 343 -45.48 -41.18 30.75
CA ALA A 343 -46.83 -40.61 30.93
C ALA A 343 -47.41 -40.81 32.35
N ASP A 344 -46.75 -41.56 33.23
CA ASP A 344 -47.24 -41.95 34.52
C ASP A 344 -46.32 -41.54 35.74
N GLY A 345 -45.34 -40.64 35.55
CA GLY A 345 -44.58 -40.06 36.66
C GLY A 345 -43.71 -41.06 37.48
N GLY A 346 -43.36 -42.23 36.90
CA GLY A 346 -42.47 -43.21 37.54
C GLY A 346 -40.99 -42.87 37.34
N ALA A 347 -40.17 -43.12 38.37
CA ALA A 347 -38.71 -42.98 38.29
C ALA A 347 -38.14 -44.09 37.38
N VAL A 348 -37.43 -43.66 36.29
CA VAL A 348 -36.76 -44.59 35.37
C VAL A 348 -35.40 -44.96 35.98
N SER A 349 -35.08 -46.25 36.00
CA SER A 349 -33.80 -46.72 36.53
C SER A 349 -32.66 -46.48 35.54
N ALA A 350 -31.44 -46.41 36.04
CA ALA A 350 -30.26 -46.22 35.17
C ALA A 350 -30.10 -47.35 34.12
N ASP A 351 -30.59 -48.50 34.39
CA ASP A 351 -30.55 -49.67 33.48
C ASP A 351 -31.53 -49.51 32.32
N ASP A 352 -32.73 -48.91 32.55
CA ASP A 352 -33.71 -48.63 31.50
C ASP A 352 -33.24 -47.55 30.53
N ILE A 353 -32.42 -46.63 31.04
CA ILE A 353 -31.80 -45.58 30.20
C ILE A 353 -30.69 -46.16 29.33
N GLN A 354 -29.93 -47.11 29.84
CA GLN A 354 -28.85 -47.78 29.10
C GLN A 354 -29.39 -48.69 27.99
N GLU A 355 -30.51 -49.35 28.23
CA GLU A 355 -31.19 -50.19 27.24
C GLU A 355 -31.83 -49.33 26.11
N ALA A 356 -32.39 -48.16 26.46
CA ALA A 356 -32.94 -47.23 25.48
C ALA A 356 -31.84 -46.59 24.58
N ILE A 357 -30.66 -46.32 25.12
CA ILE A 357 -29.50 -45.83 24.38
C ILE A 357 -28.96 -46.92 23.45
N ALA A 358 -28.91 -48.18 23.86
CA ALA A 358 -28.48 -49.28 23.03
C ALA A 358 -29.42 -49.51 21.85
N ASP A 359 -30.75 -49.45 22.07
CA ASP A 359 -31.79 -49.61 21.03
C ASP A 359 -31.76 -48.42 20.02
N ALA A 360 -31.42 -47.20 20.47
CA ALA A 360 -31.24 -46.03 19.61
C ALA A 360 -29.96 -46.11 18.73
N CYS A 361 -28.87 -46.64 19.30
CA CYS A 361 -27.64 -46.85 18.53
C CYS A 361 -27.76 -47.96 17.47
N ASP A 362 -28.50 -49.06 17.79
CA ASP A 362 -28.76 -50.13 16.79
C ASP A 362 -29.69 -49.71 15.65
N LYS A 363 -30.60 -48.78 15.93
CA LYS A 363 -31.48 -48.21 14.88
C LYS A 363 -30.75 -47.19 13.98
N ALA A 364 -29.72 -46.53 14.50
CA ALA A 364 -28.89 -45.63 13.71
C ALA A 364 -27.85 -46.34 12.82
N ALA A 365 -27.55 -47.62 13.12
CA ALA A 365 -26.57 -48.43 12.40
C ALA A 365 -27.18 -49.28 11.25
N ALA A 366 -28.49 -49.24 11.00
CA ALA A 366 -29.10 -49.96 9.90
C ALA A 366 -28.91 -49.24 8.57
N PRO A 367 -28.27 -49.83 7.55
CA PRO A 367 -28.13 -49.23 6.25
C PRO A 367 -29.49 -49.20 5.51
N ASP A 368 -29.91 -48.03 5.11
CA ASP A 368 -31.07 -47.75 4.30
C ASP A 368 -30.93 -48.47 2.94
N GLY A 369 -31.71 -49.54 2.79
CA GLY A 369 -31.70 -50.41 1.60
C GLY A 369 -32.72 -49.98 0.59
N THR A 370 -32.23 -49.82 -0.64
CA THR A 370 -32.91 -50.00 -1.90
C THR A 370 -34.08 -49.08 -2.27
N ALA A 371 -33.81 -48.15 -3.15
CA ALA A 371 -34.79 -47.69 -4.13
C ALA A 371 -34.25 -47.94 -5.54
N THR A 372 -34.92 -48.83 -6.24
CA THR A 372 -34.73 -49.22 -7.65
C THR A 372 -35.15 -48.07 -8.60
N PRO A 373 -34.42 -47.77 -9.66
CA PRO A 373 -34.84 -46.74 -10.63
C PRO A 373 -35.89 -47.33 -11.63
N ALA A 374 -37.01 -46.65 -11.76
CA ALA A 374 -37.97 -46.90 -12.83
C ALA A 374 -37.47 -46.35 -14.18
N ASN A 375 -37.44 -47.24 -15.14
CA ASN A 375 -37.17 -47.10 -16.56
C ASN A 375 -38.29 -46.31 -17.24
N THR A 376 -38.02 -45.28 -18.02
CA THR A 376 -38.87 -44.85 -19.13
C THR A 376 -38.03 -44.42 -20.33
N GLN A 377 -38.17 -45.21 -21.36
CA GLN A 377 -37.75 -45.02 -22.74
C GLN A 377 -38.47 -43.83 -23.41
N GLY A 378 -37.76 -43.17 -24.34
CA GLY A 378 -38.40 -42.31 -25.34
C GLY A 378 -37.41 -41.40 -26.05
N ALA A 379 -36.76 -41.89 -27.10
CA ALA A 379 -36.28 -41.09 -28.22
C ALA A 379 -37.47 -40.89 -29.22
N PRO A 380 -37.44 -39.98 -30.21
CA PRO A 380 -36.41 -39.84 -31.23
C PRO A 380 -36.11 -38.33 -31.57
N ASP A 381 -34.93 -38.06 -32.07
CA ASP A 381 -34.47 -37.82 -33.47
C ASP A 381 -35.10 -36.64 -34.22
N ASP A 382 -34.25 -35.91 -34.84
CA ASP A 382 -34.25 -34.99 -35.99
C ASP A 382 -33.65 -33.65 -35.64
N GLY A 383 -32.54 -33.21 -36.18
CA GLY A 383 -32.23 -33.12 -37.61
C GLY A 383 -31.81 -31.70 -37.92
N ASN A 384 -30.59 -31.55 -38.31
CA ASN A 384 -30.12 -30.67 -39.40
C ASN A 384 -29.93 -29.15 -39.25
N ASN A 385 -28.72 -28.77 -39.55
CA ASN A 385 -28.21 -27.76 -40.54
C ASN A 385 -27.99 -26.30 -40.15
N ASP A 386 -26.73 -25.99 -40.40
CA ASP A 386 -26.18 -24.84 -41.16
C ASP A 386 -26.50 -23.39 -40.70
N ASN A 387 -25.55 -22.71 -40.14
CA ASN A 387 -24.65 -21.70 -40.75
C ASN A 387 -23.65 -21.16 -39.75
#